data_0203c25b906f35b5f16631ab3dd11193
#
_entry.id   0203c25b906f35b5f16631ab3dd11193
#
_cell.length_a   1.000
_cell.length_b   1.000
_cell.length_c   1.000
_cell.angle_alpha   90.00
_cell.angle_beta   90.00
_cell.angle_gamma   90.00
#
_symmetry.space_group_name_H-M   'P 1'
#
loop_
_entity.id
_entity.type
_entity.pdbx_description
1 polymer ?
#
loop_
_entity_poly.entity_id
_entity_poly.type
_entity_poly.pdbx_seq_one_letter_code
_entity_poly.pdbx_strand_id
1 'polypeptide(L)'
;AALNGEMVAESSSRAGDYRVDMEEGDNRVSFYVTDKAGNIRSFGKDLHIDVTAPQLTILRDLNGQSTSDDHVYLEGHTEGGAVLTLNGKTVETQNGYFSIRCPLSAGKNRLELLATDAAGNQSAYGATVERPWFSAQILLWILCIAVVAILLAVYIVLFIRGRRKSK
;
A
#
# COMPACT_ATOMS: atom_id res chain seq x y z
N ALA A 1 -16.78 -9.71 37.43
CA ALA A 1 -16.87 -8.93 36.16
C ALA A 1 -17.83 -9.63 35.23
N ALA A 2 -18.55 -8.85 34.44
CA ALA A 2 -19.43 -9.35 33.40
C ALA A 2 -19.14 -8.63 32.08
N LEU A 3 -19.26 -9.36 30.97
CA LEU A 3 -19.22 -8.85 29.60
C LEU A 3 -20.60 -9.08 28.98
N ASN A 4 -21.22 -8.02 28.44
CA ASN A 4 -22.55 -8.06 27.80
C ASN A 4 -23.62 -8.76 28.64
N GLY A 5 -23.49 -8.67 30.00
CA GLY A 5 -24.39 -9.26 30.95
C GLY A 5 -24.03 -10.67 31.43
N GLU A 6 -23.09 -11.36 30.81
CA GLU A 6 -22.60 -12.67 31.21
C GLU A 6 -21.42 -12.56 32.17
N MET A 7 -21.38 -13.38 33.20
CA MET A 7 -20.29 -13.41 34.18
C MET A 7 -19.05 -14.05 33.56
N VAL A 8 -17.98 -13.26 33.41
CA VAL A 8 -16.73 -13.73 32.80
C VAL A 8 -15.59 -13.96 33.80
N ALA A 9 -15.66 -13.33 34.97
CA ALA A 9 -14.68 -13.54 36.03
C ALA A 9 -15.24 -13.20 37.40
N GLU A 10 -14.82 -13.96 38.41
CA GLU A 10 -15.11 -13.73 39.82
C GLU A 10 -13.84 -13.84 40.65
N SER A 11 -13.67 -12.99 41.66
CA SER A 11 -12.56 -13.05 42.59
C SER A 11 -12.95 -12.52 43.98
N SER A 12 -12.42 -13.11 44.98
CA SER A 12 -12.46 -12.62 46.37
C SER A 12 -11.26 -11.76 46.76
N SER A 13 -10.35 -11.49 45.84
CA SER A 13 -9.14 -10.68 46.04
C SER A 13 -9.47 -9.17 45.98
N ARG A 14 -8.68 -8.35 46.73
CA ARG A 14 -8.81 -6.90 46.74
C ARG A 14 -8.33 -6.23 45.46
N ALA A 15 -7.52 -6.92 44.71
CA ALA A 15 -6.99 -6.44 43.42
C ALA A 15 -6.74 -7.64 42.48
N GLY A 16 -6.94 -7.45 41.21
CA GLY A 16 -6.67 -8.47 40.21
C GLY A 16 -6.77 -7.87 38.79
N ASP A 17 -6.01 -8.42 37.90
CA ASP A 17 -6.11 -8.12 36.48
C ASP A 17 -6.96 -9.21 35.81
N TYR A 18 -7.98 -8.79 35.08
CA TYR A 18 -8.86 -9.68 34.36
C TYR A 18 -8.72 -9.42 32.87
N ARG A 19 -8.43 -10.47 32.11
CA ARG A 19 -8.48 -10.44 30.65
C ARG A 19 -9.86 -10.88 30.20
N VAL A 20 -10.47 -10.06 29.38
CA VAL A 20 -11.77 -10.32 28.76
C VAL A 20 -11.62 -10.23 27.27
N ASP A 21 -11.95 -11.30 26.54
CA ASP A 21 -11.96 -11.31 25.09
C ASP A 21 -13.29 -10.67 24.64
N MET A 22 -13.18 -9.63 23.78
CA MET A 22 -14.32 -8.85 23.29
C MET A 22 -14.53 -9.15 21.83
N GLU A 23 -15.79 -9.15 21.40
CA GLU A 23 -16.16 -9.27 20.00
C GLU A 23 -16.16 -7.89 19.33
N GLU A 24 -16.14 -7.87 17.99
CA GLU A 24 -16.34 -6.67 17.20
C GLU A 24 -17.72 -6.06 17.49
N GLY A 25 -17.78 -4.72 17.52
CA GLY A 25 -18.98 -3.96 17.81
C GLY A 25 -19.06 -3.49 19.26
N ASP A 26 -20.29 -3.26 19.72
CA ASP A 26 -20.55 -2.66 21.03
C ASP A 26 -20.46 -3.71 22.15
N ASN A 27 -19.57 -3.46 23.10
CA ASN A 27 -19.36 -4.30 24.28
C ASN A 27 -19.60 -3.49 25.55
N ARG A 28 -20.26 -4.09 26.53
CA ARG A 28 -20.45 -3.51 27.86
C ARG A 28 -19.72 -4.32 28.91
N VAL A 29 -18.69 -3.74 29.49
CA VAL A 29 -17.99 -4.33 30.63
C VAL A 29 -18.58 -3.79 31.91
N SER A 30 -18.99 -4.68 32.83
CA SER A 30 -19.56 -4.33 34.12
C SER A 30 -18.79 -5.01 35.25
N PHE A 31 -18.54 -4.27 36.31
CA PHE A 31 -17.92 -4.75 37.53
C PHE A 31 -18.94 -4.64 38.68
N TYR A 32 -19.08 -5.70 39.43
CA TYR A 32 -19.90 -5.74 40.61
C TYR A 32 -19.01 -6.06 41.81
N VAL A 33 -19.08 -5.22 42.84
CA VAL A 33 -18.33 -5.40 44.07
C VAL A 33 -19.32 -5.58 45.20
N THR A 34 -19.21 -6.71 45.89
CA THR A 34 -20.06 -7.04 47.05
C THR A 34 -19.22 -6.99 48.34
N ASP A 35 -19.67 -6.25 49.31
CA ASP A 35 -19.05 -6.22 50.64
C ASP A 35 -19.48 -7.41 51.50
N LYS A 36 -18.87 -7.57 52.68
CA LYS A 36 -19.22 -8.66 53.62
C LYS A 36 -20.64 -8.58 54.16
N ALA A 37 -21.28 -7.44 54.10
CA ALA A 37 -22.66 -7.21 54.51
C ALA A 37 -23.68 -7.49 53.42
N GLY A 38 -23.20 -7.84 52.19
CA GLY A 38 -24.04 -8.10 51.03
C GLY A 38 -24.40 -6.86 50.19
N ASN A 39 -23.85 -5.69 50.50
CA ASN A 39 -24.09 -4.49 49.69
C ASN A 39 -23.34 -4.58 48.35
N ILE A 40 -24.01 -4.26 47.26
CA ILE A 40 -23.47 -4.33 45.91
C ILE A 40 -23.27 -2.94 45.36
N ARG A 41 -22.09 -2.68 44.78
CA ARG A 41 -21.81 -1.55 43.87
C ARG A 41 -21.45 -2.05 42.51
N SER A 42 -21.95 -1.40 41.50
CA SER A 42 -21.64 -1.68 40.10
C SER A 42 -20.98 -0.51 39.39
N PHE A 43 -20.10 -0.83 38.51
CA PHE A 43 -19.48 0.12 37.55
C PHE A 43 -19.53 -0.53 36.18
N GLY A 44 -19.96 0.20 35.14
CA GLY A 44 -20.01 -0.29 33.77
C GLY A 44 -19.39 0.73 32.81
N LYS A 45 -18.79 0.20 31.75
CA LYS A 45 -18.24 0.99 30.63
C LYS A 45 -18.62 0.34 29.32
N ASP A 46 -19.15 1.14 28.43
CA ASP A 46 -19.41 0.76 27.05
C ASP A 46 -18.14 1.01 26.22
N LEU A 47 -17.74 0.02 25.42
CA LEU A 47 -16.58 0.01 24.57
C LEU A 47 -17.02 -0.42 23.19
N HIS A 48 -16.63 0.32 22.17
CA HIS A 48 -16.79 -0.07 20.76
C HIS A 48 -15.47 -0.65 20.28
N ILE A 49 -15.50 -1.90 19.81
CA ILE A 49 -14.34 -2.60 19.24
C ILE A 49 -14.53 -2.69 17.75
N ASP A 50 -13.59 -2.20 17.00
CA ASP A 50 -13.54 -2.27 15.55
C ASP A 50 -12.22 -2.93 15.14
N VAL A 51 -12.29 -4.07 14.46
CA VAL A 51 -11.15 -4.85 13.95
C VAL A 51 -11.21 -5.03 12.44
N THR A 52 -12.20 -4.40 11.81
CA THR A 52 -12.41 -4.48 10.36
C THR A 52 -11.55 -3.45 9.64
N ALA A 53 -10.69 -3.92 8.73
CA ALA A 53 -9.86 -3.02 7.93
C ALA A 53 -10.70 -2.20 6.94
N PRO A 54 -10.34 -0.93 6.66
CA PRO A 54 -11.09 -0.08 5.75
C PRO A 54 -11.08 -0.63 4.33
N GLN A 55 -12.20 -0.48 3.62
CA GLN A 55 -12.28 -0.88 2.22
C GLN A 55 -11.30 -0.06 1.37
N LEU A 56 -10.50 -0.74 0.54
CA LEU A 56 -9.58 -0.12 -0.41
C LEU A 56 -9.74 -0.80 -1.78
N THR A 57 -10.16 -0.04 -2.78
CA THR A 57 -10.38 -0.53 -4.15
C THR A 57 -9.52 0.25 -5.12
N ILE A 58 -8.73 -0.44 -5.93
CA ILE A 58 -7.89 0.14 -6.99
C ILE A 58 -8.60 -0.05 -8.33
N LEU A 59 -8.79 1.05 -9.08
CA LEU A 59 -9.50 1.01 -10.37
C LEU A 59 -8.67 0.32 -11.46
N ARG A 60 -7.36 0.47 -11.40
CA ARG A 60 -6.42 -0.16 -12.34
C ARG A 60 -5.19 -0.66 -11.61
N ASP A 61 -4.94 -1.95 -11.66
CA ASP A 61 -3.71 -2.51 -11.10
C ASP A 61 -2.48 -2.03 -11.89
N LEU A 62 -1.54 -1.43 -11.17
CA LEU A 62 -0.27 -0.93 -11.71
C LEU A 62 0.88 -1.91 -11.52
N ASN A 63 0.68 -3.00 -10.77
CA ASN A 63 1.77 -3.91 -10.44
C ASN A 63 2.30 -4.63 -11.69
N GLY A 64 3.63 -4.58 -11.85
CA GLY A 64 4.31 -5.17 -13.00
C GLY A 64 4.17 -4.39 -14.32
N GLN A 65 3.54 -3.21 -14.31
CA GLN A 65 3.43 -2.38 -15.50
C GLN A 65 4.77 -1.73 -15.87
N SER A 66 4.97 -1.53 -17.18
CA SER A 66 6.10 -0.77 -17.72
C SER A 66 5.57 0.38 -18.58
N THR A 67 6.12 1.58 -18.40
CA THR A 67 5.78 2.77 -19.16
C THR A 67 6.99 3.65 -19.41
N SER A 68 7.02 4.32 -20.56
CA SER A 68 8.03 5.35 -20.88
C SER A 68 7.69 6.71 -20.27
N ASP A 69 6.49 6.90 -19.75
CA ASP A 69 6.04 8.15 -19.16
C ASP A 69 6.81 8.45 -17.87
N ASP A 70 6.88 9.73 -17.52
CA ASP A 70 7.54 10.18 -16.29
C ASP A 70 6.67 10.05 -15.05
N HIS A 71 5.43 9.57 -15.20
CA HIS A 71 4.47 9.36 -14.11
C HIS A 71 3.39 8.35 -14.50
N VAL A 72 2.68 7.86 -13.49
CA VAL A 72 1.41 7.12 -13.62
C VAL A 72 0.38 7.74 -12.68
N TYR A 73 -0.90 7.48 -12.94
CA TYR A 73 -1.98 7.79 -12.02
C TYR A 73 -2.41 6.53 -11.27
N LEU A 74 -2.42 6.62 -9.94
CA LEU A 74 -3.00 5.62 -9.05
C LEU A 74 -4.37 6.12 -8.61
N GLU A 75 -5.41 5.40 -9.02
CA GLU A 75 -6.80 5.80 -8.83
C GLU A 75 -7.60 4.71 -8.13
N GLY A 76 -8.52 5.14 -7.29
CA GLY A 76 -9.33 4.19 -6.53
C GLY A 76 -10.29 4.84 -5.57
N HIS A 77 -10.84 3.99 -4.72
CA HIS A 77 -11.74 4.37 -3.64
C HIS A 77 -11.27 3.75 -2.34
N THR A 78 -11.41 4.51 -1.27
CA THR A 78 -11.27 4.03 0.10
C THR A 78 -12.53 4.34 0.89
N GLU A 79 -12.68 3.72 2.04
CA GLU A 79 -13.75 4.01 2.97
C GLU A 79 -13.73 5.48 3.42
N GLY A 80 -14.92 6.07 3.60
CA GLY A 80 -15.04 7.45 4.06
C GLY A 80 -14.50 7.60 5.48
N GLY A 81 -13.62 8.60 5.68
CA GLY A 81 -12.97 8.85 6.98
C GLY A 81 -11.62 8.13 7.16
N ALA A 82 -11.28 7.16 6.32
CA ALA A 82 -9.95 6.54 6.36
C ALA A 82 -8.86 7.52 5.91
N VAL A 83 -7.73 7.49 6.60
CA VAL A 83 -6.52 8.24 6.24
C VAL A 83 -5.73 7.44 5.21
N LEU A 84 -5.53 8.04 4.03
CA LEU A 84 -4.78 7.42 2.94
C LEU A 84 -3.35 7.95 2.90
N THR A 85 -2.36 7.06 2.76
CA THR A 85 -0.97 7.44 2.56
C THR A 85 -0.36 6.72 1.37
N LEU A 86 0.44 7.43 0.56
CA LEU A 86 1.27 6.84 -0.50
C LEU A 86 2.75 7.03 -0.16
N ASN A 87 3.50 5.92 -0.05
CA ASN A 87 4.90 5.93 0.36
C ASN A 87 5.14 6.77 1.64
N GLY A 88 4.23 6.67 2.62
CA GLY A 88 4.26 7.38 3.90
C GLY A 88 3.82 8.84 3.84
N LYS A 89 3.39 9.37 2.69
CA LYS A 89 2.85 10.74 2.55
C LYS A 89 1.34 10.70 2.48
N THR A 90 0.68 11.52 3.30
CA THR A 90 -0.79 11.63 3.30
C THR A 90 -1.31 12.12 1.96
N VAL A 91 -2.39 11.52 1.52
CA VAL A 91 -3.13 11.83 0.29
C VAL A 91 -4.54 12.27 0.66
N GLU A 92 -4.98 13.35 0.04
CA GLU A 92 -6.36 13.81 0.20
C GLU A 92 -7.31 12.96 -0.64
N THR A 93 -8.47 12.64 -0.07
CA THR A 93 -9.56 11.93 -0.75
C THR A 93 -10.79 12.83 -0.86
N GLN A 94 -11.56 12.67 -1.91
CA GLN A 94 -12.85 13.35 -2.08
C GLN A 94 -13.97 12.30 -2.04
N ASN A 95 -14.72 12.27 -0.93
CA ASN A 95 -15.75 11.24 -0.69
C ASN A 95 -15.20 9.80 -0.89
N GLY A 96 -14.00 9.55 -0.38
CA GLY A 96 -13.31 8.28 -0.53
C GLY A 96 -12.62 8.05 -1.88
N TYR A 97 -12.90 8.83 -2.93
CA TYR A 97 -12.19 8.74 -4.21
C TYR A 97 -10.81 9.42 -4.13
N PHE A 98 -9.83 8.81 -4.76
CA PHE A 98 -8.49 9.39 -4.94
C PHE A 98 -7.98 9.19 -6.37
N SER A 99 -7.21 10.18 -6.84
CA SER A 99 -6.42 10.11 -8.09
C SER A 99 -5.08 10.76 -7.82
N ILE A 100 -4.03 9.96 -7.74
CA ILE A 100 -2.70 10.38 -7.31
C ILE A 100 -1.74 10.31 -8.49
N ARG A 101 -1.13 11.44 -8.84
CA ARG A 101 -0.03 11.47 -9.78
C ARG A 101 1.24 10.96 -9.10
N CYS A 102 1.74 9.80 -9.53
CA CYS A 102 2.94 9.14 -9.02
C CYS A 102 4.10 9.38 -9.98
N PRO A 103 5.06 10.26 -9.68
CA PRO A 103 6.23 10.46 -10.52
C PRO A 103 7.12 9.22 -10.54
N LEU A 104 7.69 8.90 -11.71
CA LEU A 104 8.53 7.74 -11.93
C LEU A 104 9.97 8.15 -12.24
N SER A 105 10.92 7.60 -11.51
CA SER A 105 12.34 7.59 -11.87
C SER A 105 12.63 6.47 -12.87
N ALA A 106 13.74 6.58 -13.61
CA ALA A 106 14.20 5.50 -14.46
C ALA A 106 14.50 4.25 -13.63
N GLY A 107 14.07 3.08 -14.10
CA GLY A 107 14.15 1.81 -13.40
C GLY A 107 12.86 1.44 -12.68
N LYS A 108 12.96 0.66 -11.61
CA LYS A 108 11.81 0.16 -10.83
C LYS A 108 11.37 1.18 -9.78
N ASN A 109 10.09 1.49 -9.76
CA ASN A 109 9.45 2.39 -8.80
C ASN A 109 8.45 1.60 -7.96
N ARG A 110 8.59 1.67 -6.64
CA ARG A 110 7.69 1.02 -5.69
C ARG A 110 6.65 2.02 -5.20
N LEU A 111 5.39 1.62 -5.29
CA LEU A 111 4.24 2.36 -4.79
C LEU A 111 3.61 1.55 -3.67
N GLU A 112 3.53 2.13 -2.47
CA GLU A 112 2.90 1.54 -1.29
C GLU A 112 1.77 2.46 -0.84
N LEU A 113 0.54 2.03 -1.06
CA LEU A 113 -0.67 2.74 -0.63
C LEU A 113 -1.21 2.05 0.62
N LEU A 114 -1.51 2.83 1.65
CA LEU A 114 -2.03 2.36 2.92
C LEU A 114 -3.26 3.19 3.29
N ALA A 115 -4.37 2.54 3.55
CA ALA A 115 -5.56 3.13 4.14
C ALA A 115 -5.65 2.72 5.60
N THR A 116 -5.87 3.67 6.50
CA THR A 116 -6.00 3.45 7.94
C THR A 116 -7.29 4.09 8.42
N ASP A 117 -8.14 3.33 9.11
CA ASP A 117 -9.38 3.83 9.71
C ASP A 117 -9.15 4.54 11.06
N ALA A 118 -10.23 4.96 11.70
CA ALA A 118 -10.19 5.65 13.00
C ALA A 118 -9.80 4.71 14.16
N ALA A 119 -10.01 3.39 14.02
CA ALA A 119 -9.64 2.38 15.00
C ALA A 119 -8.17 1.95 14.87
N GLY A 120 -7.53 2.28 13.74
CA GLY A 120 -6.14 1.92 13.44
C GLY A 120 -6.01 0.66 12.59
N ASN A 121 -7.11 0.08 12.09
CA ASN A 121 -7.05 -1.04 11.16
C ASN A 121 -6.58 -0.57 9.79
N GLN A 122 -5.93 -1.46 9.03
CA GLN A 122 -5.23 -1.07 7.82
C GLN A 122 -5.52 -1.98 6.64
N SER A 123 -5.70 -1.37 5.47
CA SER A 123 -5.66 -2.04 4.16
C SER A 123 -4.52 -1.49 3.33
N ALA A 124 -3.82 -2.36 2.61
CA ALA A 124 -2.63 -1.99 1.84
C ALA A 124 -2.73 -2.45 0.38
N TYR A 125 -2.18 -1.63 -0.51
CA TYR A 125 -1.92 -1.99 -1.90
C TYR A 125 -0.48 -1.67 -2.24
N GLY A 126 0.23 -2.63 -2.84
CA GLY A 126 1.61 -2.49 -3.29
C GLY A 126 1.75 -2.74 -4.78
N ALA A 127 2.47 -1.87 -5.49
CA ALA A 127 2.77 -2.03 -6.90
C ALA A 127 4.23 -1.69 -7.21
N THR A 128 4.78 -2.36 -8.22
CA THR A 128 6.07 -2.01 -8.81
C THR A 128 5.86 -1.65 -10.26
N VAL A 129 6.20 -0.40 -10.62
CA VAL A 129 6.11 0.12 -11.99
C VAL A 129 7.52 0.32 -12.51
N GLU A 130 7.80 -0.16 -13.72
CA GLU A 130 9.10 -0.01 -14.35
C GLU A 130 9.05 1.10 -15.41
N ARG A 131 10.00 2.04 -15.31
CA ARG A 131 10.27 3.04 -16.33
C ARG A 131 11.63 2.73 -16.96
N PRO A 132 11.69 2.20 -18.20
CA PRO A 132 12.97 1.85 -18.81
C PRO A 132 13.85 3.10 -18.99
N TRP A 133 15.16 2.92 -18.86
CA TRP A 133 16.17 3.97 -19.02
C TRP A 133 16.16 4.57 -20.44
N PHE A 134 15.79 3.74 -21.43
CA PHE A 134 15.69 4.13 -22.82
C PHE A 134 14.36 3.64 -23.41
N SER A 135 13.71 4.48 -24.19
CA SER A 135 12.56 4.02 -24.97
C SER A 135 13.02 3.00 -26.02
N ALA A 136 12.14 2.05 -26.38
CA ALA A 136 12.40 1.08 -27.45
C ALA A 136 12.84 1.76 -28.76
N GLN A 137 12.34 2.95 -29.01
CA GLN A 137 12.67 3.76 -30.18
C GLN A 137 14.14 4.24 -30.17
N ILE A 138 14.67 4.65 -29.03
CA ILE A 138 16.09 5.04 -28.88
C ILE A 138 16.99 3.83 -29.10
N LEU A 139 16.64 2.65 -28.58
CA LEU A 139 17.40 1.42 -28.81
C LEU A 139 17.43 1.04 -30.30
N LEU A 140 16.31 1.20 -31.01
CA LEU A 140 16.23 0.99 -32.45
C LEU A 140 17.15 1.95 -33.22
N TRP A 141 17.18 3.23 -32.85
CA TRP A 141 18.10 4.21 -33.50
C TRP A 141 19.57 3.87 -33.25
N ILE A 142 19.93 3.46 -32.01
CA ILE A 142 21.29 3.03 -31.68
C ILE A 142 21.68 1.80 -32.50
N LEU A 143 20.79 0.83 -32.66
CA LEU A 143 21.02 -0.34 -33.51
C LEU A 143 21.22 0.01 -34.98
N CYS A 144 20.37 0.89 -35.55
CA CYS A 144 20.49 1.35 -36.91
C CYS A 144 21.83 2.07 -37.15
N ILE A 145 22.24 2.94 -36.23
CA ILE A 145 23.51 3.64 -36.31
C ILE A 145 24.69 2.68 -36.30
N ALA A 146 24.63 1.66 -35.41
CA ALA A 146 25.67 0.62 -35.30
C ALA A 146 25.78 -0.20 -36.62
N VAL A 147 24.67 -0.57 -37.23
CA VAL A 147 24.64 -1.31 -38.50
C VAL A 147 25.25 -0.46 -39.61
N VAL A 148 24.87 0.82 -39.73
CA VAL A 148 25.42 1.74 -40.74
C VAL A 148 26.96 1.90 -40.57
N ALA A 149 27.41 2.05 -39.31
CA ALA A 149 28.84 2.19 -39.02
C ALA A 149 29.64 0.90 -39.42
N ILE A 150 29.08 -0.30 -39.16
CA ILE A 150 29.69 -1.57 -39.58
C ILE A 150 29.76 -1.65 -41.13
N LEU A 151 28.69 -1.33 -41.84
CA LEU A 151 28.66 -1.36 -43.28
C LEU A 151 29.68 -0.38 -43.90
N LEU A 152 29.80 0.80 -43.29
CA LEU A 152 30.79 1.79 -43.72
C LEU A 152 32.23 1.29 -43.50
N ALA A 153 32.51 0.65 -42.35
CA ALA A 153 33.80 0.07 -42.06
C ALA A 153 34.17 -1.04 -43.05
N VAL A 154 33.22 -1.93 -43.37
CA VAL A 154 33.39 -2.99 -44.37
C VAL A 154 33.67 -2.39 -45.75
N TYR A 155 32.89 -1.37 -46.17
CA TYR A 155 33.10 -0.68 -47.42
C TYR A 155 34.52 -0.08 -47.52
N ILE A 156 35.00 0.63 -46.50
CA ILE A 156 36.34 1.20 -46.44
C ILE A 156 37.40 0.10 -46.57
N VAL A 157 37.28 -1.00 -45.87
CA VAL A 157 38.24 -2.12 -45.95
C VAL A 157 38.28 -2.71 -47.36
N LEU A 158 37.13 -2.93 -47.98
CA LEU A 158 37.04 -3.47 -49.34
C LEU A 158 37.62 -2.49 -50.36
N PHE A 159 37.34 -1.19 -50.22
CA PHE A 159 37.87 -0.13 -51.07
C PHE A 159 39.40 -0.04 -51.00
N ILE A 160 40.00 -0.10 -49.81
CA ILE A 160 41.45 -0.11 -49.58
C ILE A 160 42.07 -1.36 -50.20
N ARG A 161 41.47 -2.55 -50.00
CA ARG A 161 41.94 -3.82 -50.60
C ARG A 161 41.87 -3.81 -52.13
N GLY A 162 40.81 -3.22 -52.72
CA GLY A 162 40.68 -3.08 -54.17
C GLY A 162 41.78 -2.23 -54.76
N ARG A 163 42.14 -1.10 -54.13
CA ARG A 163 43.24 -0.23 -54.59
C ARG A 163 44.63 -0.85 -54.50
N ARG A 164 44.84 -1.80 -53.55
CA ARG A 164 46.13 -2.50 -53.41
C ARG A 164 46.33 -3.59 -54.49
N LYS A 165 45.27 -4.10 -55.12
CA LYS A 165 45.36 -5.08 -56.19
C LYS A 165 45.53 -4.48 -57.59
N SER A 166 45.39 -3.14 -57.75
CA SER A 166 45.53 -2.39 -59.02
C SER A 166 46.87 -1.71 -59.17
N LYS A 167 47.82 -2.01 -58.30
CA LYS A 167 49.26 -1.67 -58.44
C LYS A 167 50.07 -2.98 -58.54
#